data_e315ee4c7427b13799f0573b4919415c
#
_entry.id   e315ee4c7427b13799f0573b4919415c
#
_cell.length_a   1.000
_cell.length_b   1.000
_cell.length_c   1.000
_cell.angle_alpha   90.00
_cell.angle_beta   90.00
_cell.angle_gamma   90.00
#
_symmetry.space_group_name_H-M   'P 1'
#
loop_
_entity.id
_entity.type
_entity.pdbx_description
1 polymer ?
#
loop_
_entity_poly.entity_id
_entity_poly.type
_entity_poly.pdbx_seq_one_letter_code
_entity_poly.pdbx_strand_id
1 'polypeptide(L)'
;MGPPGAGKGTQAKILAQKFNLVHLSTGDILRKEIDRNSEVGLKAQTYMNAGNLVPDEVLLEMMNSTLTELKDNGVILDGFPRTIPQADGLSKIFQSLNQDIDAIINIEVDKDVLIRRLVERAKNSGRADDTEEVIKNRQNVYLELTAPLIEFYHGNIINIDSDGSIDKVTERILKRIP
;
A
#
# COMPACT_ATOMS: atom_id res chain seq x y z
N MET A 1 3.91 2.90 4.13
CA MET A 1 2.74 3.81 4.15
C MET A 1 3.05 5.07 3.34
N GLY A 2 2.12 6.01 3.18
CA GLY A 2 2.28 7.27 2.44
C GLY A 2 1.18 7.51 1.41
N PRO A 3 1.00 8.75 0.90
CA PRO A 3 -0.10 9.12 0.00
C PRO A 3 -0.02 8.43 -1.38
N PRO A 4 -1.13 8.40 -2.13
CA PRO A 4 -1.12 7.99 -3.54
C PRO A 4 -0.07 8.80 -4.33
N GLY A 5 0.79 8.14 -5.09
CA GLY A 5 1.88 8.81 -5.83
C GLY A 5 3.21 8.94 -5.08
N ALA A 6 3.30 8.61 -3.79
CA ALA A 6 4.53 8.73 -3.00
C ALA A 6 5.69 7.79 -3.43
N GLY A 7 5.42 6.79 -4.26
CA GLY A 7 6.47 5.83 -4.70
C GLY A 7 6.52 4.53 -3.91
N LYS A 8 5.53 4.26 -3.04
CA LYS A 8 5.45 3.03 -2.22
C LYS A 8 5.73 1.75 -3.01
N GLY A 9 4.97 1.51 -4.08
CA GLY A 9 5.09 0.30 -4.88
C GLY A 9 6.46 0.15 -5.56
N THR A 10 7.09 1.26 -5.94
CA THR A 10 8.46 1.24 -6.49
C THR A 10 9.45 0.78 -5.44
N GLN A 11 9.40 1.37 -4.26
CA GLN A 11 10.30 1.00 -3.16
C GLN A 11 10.02 -0.40 -2.64
N ALA A 12 8.74 -0.79 -2.52
CA ALA A 12 8.36 -2.13 -2.09
C ALA A 12 8.90 -3.22 -3.02
N LYS A 13 8.86 -3.02 -4.35
CA LYS A 13 9.44 -3.95 -5.33
C LYS A 13 10.95 -4.09 -5.18
N ILE A 14 11.66 -2.96 -5.02
CA ILE A 14 13.13 -2.95 -4.85
C ILE A 14 13.53 -3.67 -3.56
N LEU A 15 12.85 -3.36 -2.46
CA LEU A 15 13.12 -3.99 -1.17
C LEU A 15 12.78 -5.48 -1.19
N ALA A 16 11.67 -5.87 -1.80
CA ALA A 16 11.28 -7.26 -1.94
C ALA A 16 12.35 -8.07 -2.68
N GLN A 17 12.89 -7.54 -3.78
CA GLN A 17 13.99 -8.18 -4.51
C GLN A 17 15.27 -8.25 -3.69
N LYS A 18 15.61 -7.16 -2.99
CA LYS A 18 16.85 -7.07 -2.21
C LYS A 18 16.88 -8.02 -1.01
N PHE A 19 15.75 -8.17 -0.34
CA PHE A 19 15.63 -9.00 0.87
C PHE A 19 14.98 -10.36 0.62
N ASN A 20 14.74 -10.73 -0.63
CA ASN A 20 14.05 -11.96 -1.02
C ASN A 20 12.68 -12.12 -0.32
N LEU A 21 11.89 -11.03 -0.30
CA LEU A 21 10.55 -11.00 0.29
C LEU A 21 9.48 -11.12 -0.80
N VAL A 22 8.32 -11.62 -0.42
CA VAL A 22 7.14 -11.60 -1.30
C VAL A 22 6.50 -10.21 -1.26
N HIS A 23 6.39 -9.53 -2.41
CA HIS A 23 5.69 -8.25 -2.52
C HIS A 23 4.19 -8.47 -2.66
N LEU A 24 3.43 -8.07 -1.65
CA LEU A 24 1.97 -8.13 -1.61
C LEU A 24 1.38 -6.73 -1.80
N SER A 25 0.98 -6.40 -3.01
CA SER A 25 0.25 -5.17 -3.34
C SER A 25 -1.24 -5.47 -3.43
N THR A 26 -2.04 -5.00 -2.45
CA THR A 26 -3.50 -5.19 -2.48
C THR A 26 -4.14 -4.61 -3.73
N GLY A 27 -3.65 -3.46 -4.20
CA GLY A 27 -4.12 -2.87 -5.44
C GLY A 27 -3.84 -3.73 -6.68
N ASP A 28 -2.69 -4.41 -6.74
CA ASP A 28 -2.34 -5.29 -7.85
C ASP A 28 -3.11 -6.62 -7.78
N ILE A 29 -3.32 -7.15 -6.57
CA ILE A 29 -4.15 -8.34 -6.35
C ILE A 29 -5.58 -8.07 -6.81
N LEU A 30 -6.19 -6.98 -6.35
CA LEU A 30 -7.56 -6.63 -6.74
C LEU A 30 -7.71 -6.38 -8.24
N ARG A 31 -6.75 -5.74 -8.90
CA ARG A 31 -6.77 -5.57 -10.37
C ARG A 31 -6.73 -6.92 -11.09
N LYS A 32 -5.91 -7.85 -10.65
CA LYS A 32 -5.90 -9.22 -11.21
C LYS A 32 -7.24 -9.93 -11.02
N GLU A 33 -7.89 -9.73 -9.88
CA GLU A 33 -9.22 -10.30 -9.63
C GLU A 33 -10.29 -9.66 -10.52
N ILE A 34 -10.20 -8.33 -10.79
CA ILE A 34 -11.07 -7.64 -11.76
C ILE A 34 -10.85 -8.20 -13.16
N ASP A 35 -9.61 -8.36 -13.60
CA ASP A 35 -9.27 -8.88 -14.92
C ASP A 35 -9.77 -10.31 -15.13
N ARG A 36 -9.83 -11.10 -14.05
CA ARG A 36 -10.38 -12.48 -14.03
C ARG A 36 -11.91 -12.53 -13.92
N ASN A 37 -12.58 -11.39 -13.72
CA ASN A 37 -14.00 -11.29 -13.41
C ASN A 37 -14.43 -12.16 -12.21
N SER A 38 -13.57 -12.29 -11.20
CA SER A 38 -13.93 -13.00 -9.97
C SER A 38 -14.99 -12.24 -9.18
N GLU A 39 -15.68 -12.93 -8.26
CA GLU A 39 -16.69 -12.29 -7.40
C GLU A 39 -16.10 -11.13 -6.59
N VAL A 40 -14.90 -11.32 -6.04
CA VAL A 40 -14.16 -10.28 -5.31
C VAL A 40 -13.77 -9.14 -6.25
N GLY A 41 -13.30 -9.45 -7.46
CA GLY A 41 -12.96 -8.46 -8.48
C GLY A 41 -14.13 -7.59 -8.89
N LEU A 42 -15.29 -8.18 -9.14
CA LEU A 42 -16.51 -7.45 -9.50
C LEU A 42 -16.98 -6.53 -8.36
N LYS A 43 -16.91 -6.98 -7.12
CA LYS A 43 -17.20 -6.14 -5.95
C LYS A 43 -16.20 -4.99 -5.81
N ALA A 44 -14.91 -5.27 -5.98
CA ALA A 44 -13.84 -4.29 -5.82
C ALA A 44 -13.84 -3.21 -6.92
N GLN A 45 -14.25 -3.55 -8.14
CA GLN A 45 -14.19 -2.68 -9.31
C GLN A 45 -14.92 -1.34 -9.10
N THR A 46 -16.12 -1.38 -8.51
CA THR A 46 -16.93 -0.18 -8.27
C THR A 46 -16.20 0.80 -7.33
N TYR A 47 -15.62 0.27 -6.24
CA TYR A 47 -14.87 1.08 -5.27
C TYR A 47 -13.59 1.65 -5.89
N MET A 48 -12.82 0.81 -6.59
CA MET A 48 -11.55 1.22 -7.18
C MET A 48 -11.74 2.25 -8.30
N ASN A 49 -12.74 2.09 -9.15
CA ASN A 49 -13.03 3.05 -10.21
C ASN A 49 -13.45 4.42 -9.67
N ALA A 50 -14.08 4.46 -8.51
CA ALA A 50 -14.41 5.70 -7.80
C ALA A 50 -13.24 6.25 -6.95
N GLY A 51 -12.14 5.53 -6.83
CA GLY A 51 -10.99 5.90 -5.98
C GLY A 51 -11.23 5.67 -4.47
N ASN A 52 -12.25 4.92 -4.12
CA ASN A 52 -12.59 4.53 -2.77
C ASN A 52 -11.83 3.27 -2.33
N LEU A 53 -11.81 3.00 -1.03
CA LEU A 53 -11.31 1.74 -0.50
C LEU A 53 -12.38 0.65 -0.65
N VAL A 54 -11.92 -0.55 -0.98
CA VAL A 54 -12.74 -1.76 -0.89
C VAL A 54 -13.04 -2.03 0.59
N PRO A 55 -14.24 -2.53 0.96
CA PRO A 55 -14.60 -2.79 2.35
C PRO A 55 -13.54 -3.58 3.11
N ASP A 56 -13.32 -3.20 4.38
CA ASP A 56 -12.25 -3.76 5.21
C ASP A 56 -12.35 -5.28 5.37
N GLU A 57 -13.56 -5.80 5.50
CA GLU A 57 -13.84 -7.23 5.66
C GLU A 57 -13.33 -8.04 4.47
N VAL A 58 -13.59 -7.56 3.24
CA VAL A 58 -13.13 -8.22 2.01
C VAL A 58 -11.59 -8.25 1.93
N LEU A 59 -10.96 -7.13 2.28
CA LEU A 59 -9.50 -7.05 2.27
C LEU A 59 -8.87 -7.89 3.38
N LEU A 60 -9.47 -7.92 4.57
CA LEU A 60 -8.99 -8.72 5.69
C LEU A 60 -9.09 -10.21 5.39
N GLU A 61 -10.19 -10.68 4.82
CA GLU A 61 -10.35 -12.08 4.41
C GLU A 61 -9.32 -12.48 3.36
N MET A 62 -9.15 -11.66 2.32
CA MET A 62 -8.15 -11.87 1.27
C MET A 62 -6.72 -11.90 1.85
N MET A 63 -6.38 -10.97 2.72
CA MET A 63 -5.05 -10.90 3.33
C MET A 63 -4.79 -12.04 4.29
N ASN A 64 -5.78 -12.45 5.08
CA ASN A 64 -5.65 -13.61 5.97
C ASN A 64 -5.34 -14.90 5.18
N SER A 65 -6.08 -15.15 4.11
CA SER A 65 -5.81 -16.32 3.23
C SER A 65 -4.41 -16.24 2.62
N THR A 66 -4.05 -15.10 2.03
CA THR A 66 -2.74 -14.91 1.37
C THR A 66 -1.57 -15.04 2.35
N LEU A 67 -1.67 -14.42 3.53
CA LEU A 67 -0.60 -14.48 4.53
C LEU A 67 -0.47 -15.87 5.15
N THR A 68 -1.57 -16.60 5.30
CA THR A 68 -1.55 -17.99 5.78
C THR A 68 -0.82 -18.91 4.78
N GLU A 69 -1.04 -18.73 3.48
CA GLU A 69 -0.33 -19.47 2.42
C GLU A 69 1.17 -19.15 2.40
N LEU A 70 1.54 -17.93 2.78
CA LEU A 70 2.92 -17.42 2.76
C LEU A 70 3.60 -17.42 4.13
N LYS A 71 3.05 -18.12 5.12
CA LYS A 71 3.51 -18.04 6.52
C LYS A 71 5.01 -18.30 6.74
N ASP A 72 5.64 -19.03 5.84
CA ASP A 72 7.08 -19.37 5.93
C ASP A 72 7.97 -18.39 5.11
N ASN A 73 7.36 -17.36 4.51
CA ASN A 73 8.06 -16.37 3.70
C ASN A 73 8.00 -14.99 4.36
N GLY A 74 9.08 -14.24 4.26
CA GLY A 74 9.05 -12.82 4.58
C GLY A 74 8.19 -12.07 3.54
N VAL A 75 7.40 -11.11 3.99
CA VAL A 75 6.49 -10.36 3.12
C VAL A 75 6.71 -8.85 3.24
N ILE A 76 6.44 -8.13 2.17
CA ILE A 76 6.33 -6.67 2.21
C ILE A 76 4.92 -6.27 1.73
N LEU A 77 4.18 -5.59 2.61
CA LEU A 77 2.81 -5.15 2.34
C LEU A 77 2.80 -3.77 1.67
N ASP A 78 2.15 -3.65 0.52
CA ASP A 78 1.98 -2.40 -0.19
C ASP A 78 0.50 -2.07 -0.37
N GLY A 79 0.10 -0.94 0.20
CA GLY A 79 -1.29 -0.48 0.16
C GLY A 79 -2.23 -1.19 1.14
N PHE A 80 -1.69 -1.83 2.17
CA PHE A 80 -2.40 -2.41 3.31
C PHE A 80 -1.50 -2.36 4.55
N PRO A 81 -2.04 -2.02 5.75
CA PRO A 81 -3.40 -1.53 5.98
C PRO A 81 -3.60 -0.08 5.49
N ARG A 82 -4.86 0.33 5.27
CA ARG A 82 -5.26 1.70 4.92
C ARG A 82 -6.27 2.30 5.88
N THR A 83 -6.80 1.54 6.81
CA THR A 83 -7.73 1.97 7.86
C THR A 83 -7.31 1.39 9.20
N ILE A 84 -7.76 1.99 10.30
CA ILE A 84 -7.50 1.45 11.65
C ILE A 84 -8.09 0.05 11.82
N PRO A 85 -9.34 -0.25 11.37
CA PRO A 85 -9.84 -1.62 11.41
C PRO A 85 -8.99 -2.64 10.65
N GLN A 86 -8.42 -2.25 9.49
CA GLN A 86 -7.48 -3.11 8.78
C GLN A 86 -6.18 -3.34 9.57
N ALA A 87 -5.67 -2.33 10.27
CA ALA A 87 -4.46 -2.46 11.10
C ALA A 87 -4.69 -3.40 12.29
N ASP A 88 -5.82 -3.26 12.96
CA ASP A 88 -6.22 -4.17 14.04
C ASP A 88 -6.41 -5.61 13.56
N GLY A 89 -7.06 -5.77 12.40
CA GLY A 89 -7.24 -7.07 11.76
C GLY A 89 -5.90 -7.72 11.35
N LEU A 90 -4.99 -6.94 10.78
CA LEU A 90 -3.64 -7.41 10.42
C LEU A 90 -2.86 -7.88 11.66
N SER A 91 -2.94 -7.14 12.77
CA SER A 91 -2.30 -7.55 14.02
C SER A 91 -2.80 -8.90 14.52
N LYS A 92 -4.12 -9.17 14.41
CA LYS A 92 -4.71 -10.46 14.79
C LYS A 92 -4.26 -11.58 13.86
N ILE A 93 -4.15 -11.31 12.54
CA ILE A 93 -3.64 -12.28 11.56
C ILE A 93 -2.20 -12.65 11.92
N PHE A 94 -1.31 -11.68 12.13
CA PHE A 94 0.09 -11.96 12.49
C PHE A 94 0.21 -12.71 13.83
N GLN A 95 -0.57 -12.35 14.85
CA GLN A 95 -0.61 -13.12 16.11
C GLN A 95 -0.99 -14.59 15.88
N SER A 96 -1.97 -14.87 15.03
CA SER A 96 -2.39 -16.23 14.71
C SER A 96 -1.33 -17.05 13.98
N LEU A 97 -0.44 -16.35 13.24
CA LEU A 97 0.67 -16.94 12.48
C LEU A 97 1.99 -16.98 13.27
N ASN A 98 2.02 -16.49 14.52
CA ASN A 98 3.22 -16.27 15.33
C ASN A 98 4.27 -15.42 14.59
N GLN A 99 3.81 -14.35 13.92
CA GLN A 99 4.61 -13.39 13.19
C GLN A 99 4.43 -11.99 13.74
N ASP A 100 5.39 -11.11 13.44
CA ASP A 100 5.38 -9.70 13.81
C ASP A 100 5.74 -8.80 12.65
N ILE A 101 5.57 -7.48 12.83
CA ILE A 101 5.96 -6.45 11.87
C ILE A 101 7.35 -5.95 12.24
N ASP A 102 8.35 -6.25 11.42
CA ASP A 102 9.75 -5.82 11.64
C ASP A 102 9.93 -4.31 11.43
N ALA A 103 9.26 -3.72 10.43
CA ALA A 103 9.39 -2.31 10.11
C ALA A 103 8.13 -1.73 9.46
N ILE A 104 7.76 -0.52 9.83
CA ILE A 104 6.69 0.26 9.21
C ILE A 104 7.31 1.50 8.56
N ILE A 105 7.31 1.55 7.24
CA ILE A 105 7.90 2.65 6.48
C ILE A 105 6.79 3.58 6.00
N ASN A 106 6.90 4.87 6.33
CA ASN A 106 6.07 5.93 5.81
C ASN A 106 6.88 6.80 4.85
N ILE A 107 6.46 6.87 3.59
CA ILE A 107 7.10 7.69 2.57
C ILE A 107 6.41 9.06 2.54
N GLU A 108 7.14 10.08 2.97
CA GLU A 108 6.72 11.47 2.93
C GLU A 108 7.08 12.08 1.58
N VAL A 109 6.22 12.94 1.06
CA VAL A 109 6.40 13.56 -0.25
C VAL A 109 5.79 14.96 -0.26
N ASP A 110 6.50 15.90 -0.86
CA ASP A 110 5.99 17.24 -1.12
C ASP A 110 4.77 17.20 -2.04
N LYS A 111 3.78 18.07 -1.77
CA LYS A 111 2.51 18.09 -2.49
C LYS A 111 2.69 18.34 -3.99
N ASP A 112 3.61 19.22 -4.38
CA ASP A 112 3.82 19.55 -5.80
C ASP A 112 4.53 18.41 -6.54
N VAL A 113 5.44 17.71 -5.86
CA VAL A 113 6.07 16.49 -6.37
C VAL A 113 5.03 15.39 -6.56
N LEU A 114 4.12 15.25 -5.60
CA LEU A 114 3.04 14.26 -5.64
C LEU A 114 2.14 14.44 -6.86
N ILE A 115 1.67 15.68 -7.09
CA ILE A 115 0.79 16.00 -8.22
C ILE A 115 1.49 15.66 -9.55
N ARG A 116 2.75 16.07 -9.72
CA ARG A 116 3.52 15.75 -10.92
C ARG A 116 3.64 14.25 -11.18
N ARG A 117 3.98 13.47 -10.14
CA ARG A 117 4.10 12.01 -10.23
C ARG A 117 2.77 11.33 -10.59
N LEU A 118 1.65 11.82 -10.06
CA LEU A 118 0.33 11.28 -10.35
C LEU A 118 -0.10 11.56 -11.79
N VAL A 119 0.13 12.78 -12.29
CA VAL A 119 -0.15 13.15 -13.68
C VAL A 119 0.71 12.33 -14.65
N GLU A 120 1.98 12.15 -14.35
CA GLU A 120 2.88 11.33 -15.18
C GLU A 120 2.45 9.85 -15.17
N ARG A 121 2.07 9.33 -14.02
CA ARG A 121 1.54 7.96 -13.92
C ARG A 121 0.26 7.78 -14.73
N ALA A 122 -0.67 8.73 -14.66
CA ALA A 122 -1.92 8.69 -15.42
C ALA A 122 -1.67 8.54 -16.92
N LYS A 123 -0.64 9.22 -17.44
CA LYS A 123 -0.26 9.14 -18.86
C LYS A 123 0.33 7.78 -19.26
N ASN A 124 1.01 7.09 -18.34
CA ASN A 124 1.85 5.95 -18.65
C ASN A 124 1.31 4.60 -18.17
N SER A 125 0.36 4.61 -17.20
CA SER A 125 -0.04 3.37 -16.52
C SER A 125 -1.26 2.66 -17.11
N GLY A 126 -2.07 3.35 -17.92
CA GLY A 126 -3.33 2.81 -18.44
C GLY A 126 -4.35 2.43 -17.36
N ARG A 127 -4.17 2.86 -16.12
CA ARG A 127 -5.06 2.55 -15.00
C ARG A 127 -6.36 3.34 -15.11
N ALA A 128 -7.49 2.66 -14.99
CA ALA A 128 -8.81 3.29 -14.97
C ALA A 128 -8.99 4.22 -13.74
N ASP A 129 -8.26 3.98 -12.64
CA ASP A 129 -8.30 4.73 -11.39
C ASP A 129 -7.31 5.92 -11.32
N ASP A 130 -6.81 6.39 -12.47
CA ASP A 130 -5.87 7.52 -12.55
C ASP A 130 -6.44 8.73 -13.34
N THR A 131 -7.76 8.92 -13.39
CA THR A 131 -8.36 10.18 -13.85
C THR A 131 -8.16 11.28 -12.80
N GLU A 132 -8.20 12.55 -13.20
CA GLU A 132 -7.99 13.69 -12.29
C GLU A 132 -8.99 13.67 -11.11
N GLU A 133 -10.26 13.39 -11.37
CA GLU A 133 -11.31 13.30 -10.36
C GLU A 133 -11.02 12.16 -9.37
N VAL A 134 -10.69 10.98 -9.88
CA VAL A 134 -10.36 9.80 -9.06
C VAL A 134 -9.09 10.03 -8.25
N ILE A 135 -8.06 10.65 -8.83
CA ILE A 135 -6.83 11.03 -8.11
C ILE A 135 -7.17 11.96 -6.93
N LYS A 136 -8.01 12.97 -7.15
CA LYS A 136 -8.42 13.90 -6.10
C LYS A 136 -9.19 13.17 -4.99
N ASN A 137 -10.12 12.29 -5.35
CA ASN A 137 -10.84 11.50 -4.37
C ASN A 137 -9.89 10.60 -3.56
N ARG A 138 -8.95 9.92 -4.20
CA ARG A 138 -7.93 9.09 -3.53
C ARG A 138 -7.08 9.86 -2.53
N GLN A 139 -6.79 11.15 -2.80
CA GLN A 139 -6.08 12.00 -1.84
C GLN A 139 -6.96 12.30 -0.63
N ASN A 140 -8.24 12.60 -0.83
CA ASN A 140 -9.18 12.84 0.27
C ASN A 140 -9.36 11.58 1.13
N VAL A 141 -9.59 10.43 0.51
CA VAL A 141 -9.69 9.12 1.17
C VAL A 141 -8.41 8.80 1.97
N TYR A 142 -7.23 9.10 1.41
CA TYR A 142 -5.98 8.94 2.12
C TYR A 142 -5.91 9.81 3.38
N LEU A 143 -6.24 11.10 3.26
CA LEU A 143 -6.18 12.04 4.40
C LEU A 143 -7.17 11.65 5.50
N GLU A 144 -8.35 11.20 5.12
CA GLU A 144 -9.42 10.85 6.06
C GLU A 144 -9.20 9.50 6.74
N LEU A 145 -8.85 8.47 5.98
CA LEU A 145 -8.85 7.09 6.45
C LEU A 145 -7.46 6.51 6.70
N THR A 146 -6.45 6.91 5.92
CA THR A 146 -5.12 6.28 5.97
C THR A 146 -4.11 7.10 6.77
N ALA A 147 -4.13 8.42 6.67
CA ALA A 147 -3.21 9.27 7.42
C ALA A 147 -3.31 9.06 8.95
N PRO A 148 -4.48 8.79 9.57
CA PRO A 148 -4.58 8.46 10.98
C PRO A 148 -3.75 7.25 11.43
N LEU A 149 -3.37 6.35 10.52
CA LEU A 149 -2.48 5.23 10.83
C LEU A 149 -1.07 5.69 11.25
N ILE A 150 -0.65 6.89 10.89
CA ILE A 150 0.65 7.45 11.31
C ILE A 150 0.66 7.60 12.83
N GLU A 151 -0.43 8.07 13.41
CA GLU A 151 -0.58 8.18 14.87
C GLU A 151 -0.81 6.81 15.51
N PHE A 152 -1.62 5.95 14.89
CA PHE A 152 -1.86 4.59 15.36
C PHE A 152 -0.56 3.78 15.54
N TYR A 153 0.40 3.94 14.62
CA TYR A 153 1.71 3.28 14.68
C TYR A 153 2.80 4.16 15.31
N HIS A 154 2.41 5.22 16.03
CA HIS A 154 3.36 6.13 16.66
C HIS A 154 4.45 5.38 17.46
N GLY A 155 5.70 5.79 17.29
CA GLY A 155 6.86 5.14 17.91
C GLY A 155 7.46 3.95 17.13
N ASN A 156 6.69 3.33 16.22
CA ASN A 156 7.13 2.20 15.41
C ASN A 156 7.28 2.53 13.92
N ILE A 157 7.04 3.78 13.52
CA ILE A 157 7.04 4.20 12.12
C ILE A 157 8.36 4.87 11.73
N ILE A 158 8.89 4.50 10.60
CA ILE A 158 10.10 5.05 9.99
C ILE A 158 9.69 6.02 8.89
N ASN A 159 9.80 7.32 9.15
CA ASN A 159 9.49 8.34 8.15
C ASN A 159 10.66 8.53 7.18
N ILE A 160 10.39 8.41 5.89
CA ILE A 160 11.36 8.54 4.80
C ILE A 160 10.92 9.65 3.85
N ASP A 161 11.75 10.67 3.72
CA ASP A 161 11.58 11.68 2.70
C ASP A 161 11.83 11.10 1.31
N SER A 162 10.89 11.30 0.39
CA SER A 162 10.92 10.81 -0.98
C SER A 162 11.52 11.79 -1.99
N ASP A 163 12.19 12.84 -1.54
CA ASP A 163 12.86 13.77 -2.44
C ASP A 163 14.09 13.13 -3.10
N GLY A 164 14.26 13.39 -4.39
CA GLY A 164 15.38 12.89 -5.19
C GLY A 164 15.05 11.66 -6.04
N SER A 165 16.11 10.97 -6.48
CA SER A 165 15.99 9.77 -7.31
C SER A 165 15.50 8.55 -6.51
N ILE A 166 14.99 7.55 -7.23
CA ILE A 166 14.54 6.27 -6.66
C ILE A 166 15.65 5.65 -5.80
N ASP A 167 16.90 5.66 -6.29
CA ASP A 167 18.04 5.07 -5.59
C ASP A 167 18.35 5.80 -4.27
N LYS A 168 18.28 7.13 -4.26
CA LYS A 168 18.48 7.92 -3.03
C LYS A 168 17.42 7.61 -1.97
N VAL A 169 16.17 7.45 -2.38
CA VAL A 169 15.09 7.05 -1.46
C VAL A 169 15.33 5.64 -0.95
N THR A 170 15.73 4.71 -1.81
CA THR A 170 16.08 3.34 -1.42
C THR A 170 17.22 3.33 -0.40
N GLU A 171 18.28 4.11 -0.62
CA GLU A 171 19.40 4.23 0.34
C GLU A 171 18.94 4.78 1.70
N ARG A 172 18.03 5.78 1.73
CA ARG A 172 17.48 6.31 2.98
C ARG A 172 16.70 5.23 3.75
N ILE A 173 15.92 4.42 3.04
CA ILE A 173 15.19 3.30 3.64
C ILE A 173 16.18 2.30 4.23
N LEU A 174 17.15 1.84 3.44
CA LEU A 174 18.13 0.82 3.86
C LEU A 174 18.99 1.23 5.07
N LYS A 175 19.18 2.53 5.29
CA LYS A 175 19.92 3.04 6.48
C LYS A 175 19.07 3.06 7.75
N ARG A 176 17.76 2.86 7.65
CA ARG A 176 16.82 3.05 8.75
C ARG A 176 16.07 1.79 9.18
N ILE A 177 15.96 0.82 8.28
CA ILE A 177 15.40 -0.50 8.61
C ILE A 177 16.43 -1.33 9.39
N PRO A 178 15.94 -2.22 10.30
CA PRO A 178 16.82 -3.10 11.09
C PRO A 178 17.64 -4.07 10.23
#